data_becea64143159c5cc6229046d0f1a56e
#
_entry.id   becea64143159c5cc6229046d0f1a56e
#
_cell.length_a   1.000
_cell.length_b   1.000
_cell.length_c   1.000
_cell.angle_alpha   90.00
_cell.angle_beta   90.00
_cell.angle_gamma   90.00
#
_symmetry.space_group_name_H-M   'P 1'
#
loop_
_entity.id
_entity.type
_entity.pdbx_description
1 polymer ?
#
loop_
_entity_poly.entity_id
_entity_poly.type
_entity_poly.pdbx_seq_one_letter_code
_entity_poly.pdbx_strand_id
1 'polypeptide(L)'
;LNPQNYDGIILARETLHEKNMQRRVVERLRESGVPVISVGAKTEGMGCIEFDDYHAMSQMVRHVICEHGARKLAYIDGPKEYSDAAKRAQAYKDVLEEEGVPFDSHWFFKGDYSVEAGTYVVSELDRMHRIPEAIICANDCMAAGAIMELQDRGYRVPEDVLVTGFDNVSIAKDNSPRITTVDCDRETMGYRACEYLMTKTAK
;
A
#
# COMPACT_ATOMS: atom_id res chain seq x y z
N LEU A 1 14.67 -3.47 -24.53
CA LEU A 1 14.97 -2.06 -24.28
C LEU A 1 16.48 -1.85 -24.38
N ASN A 2 16.94 -0.88 -25.18
CA ASN A 2 18.35 -0.44 -25.15
C ASN A 2 18.44 0.83 -24.31
N PRO A 3 19.03 0.78 -23.08
CA PRO A 3 19.09 1.93 -22.19
C PRO A 3 19.80 3.13 -22.80
N GLN A 4 20.80 2.93 -23.66
CA GLN A 4 21.58 4.00 -24.30
C GLN A 4 20.79 4.90 -25.26
N ASN A 5 19.55 4.53 -25.57
CA ASN A 5 18.66 5.37 -26.38
C ASN A 5 17.92 6.43 -25.55
N TYR A 6 18.22 6.54 -24.25
CA TYR A 6 17.54 7.44 -23.31
C TYR A 6 18.55 8.25 -22.54
N ASP A 7 18.21 9.50 -22.24
CA ASP A 7 19.04 10.40 -21.44
C ASP A 7 18.95 10.09 -19.94
N GLY A 8 17.84 9.48 -19.49
CA GLY A 8 17.61 9.04 -18.12
C GLY A 8 16.45 8.07 -18.04
N ILE A 9 16.40 7.29 -16.97
CA ILE A 9 15.39 6.24 -16.79
C ILE A 9 14.81 6.30 -15.36
N ILE A 10 13.49 6.33 -15.26
CA ILE A 10 12.75 6.13 -14.01
C ILE A 10 12.36 4.66 -13.92
N LEU A 11 12.81 3.99 -12.86
CA LEU A 11 12.56 2.57 -12.62
C LEU A 11 11.55 2.37 -11.50
N ALA A 12 10.33 1.94 -11.83
CA ALA A 12 9.36 1.41 -10.88
C ALA A 12 9.57 -0.11 -10.74
N ARG A 13 10.59 -0.50 -9.96
CA ARG A 13 11.05 -1.90 -9.89
C ARG A 13 9.98 -2.89 -9.49
N GLU A 14 9.09 -2.50 -8.57
CA GLU A 14 8.05 -3.39 -8.03
C GLU A 14 6.94 -3.71 -9.04
N THR A 15 6.85 -2.97 -10.14
CA THR A 15 5.96 -3.33 -11.25
C THR A 15 6.48 -4.53 -12.07
N LEU A 16 7.73 -4.94 -11.86
CA LEU A 16 8.30 -6.13 -12.48
C LEU A 16 8.05 -7.33 -11.55
N HIS A 17 7.03 -8.13 -11.85
CA HIS A 17 6.58 -9.21 -10.96
C HIS A 17 7.57 -10.36 -10.78
N GLU A 18 8.49 -10.59 -11.76
CA GLU A 18 9.47 -11.67 -11.68
C GLU A 18 10.81 -11.21 -11.10
N LYS A 19 11.24 -11.80 -9.98
CA LYS A 19 12.53 -11.48 -9.32
C LYS A 19 13.75 -11.61 -10.26
N ASN A 20 13.74 -12.63 -11.15
CA ASN A 20 14.81 -12.80 -12.12
C ASN A 20 14.82 -11.68 -13.17
N MET A 21 13.64 -11.23 -13.61
CA MET A 21 13.52 -10.08 -14.51
C MET A 21 14.00 -8.80 -13.82
N GLN A 22 13.57 -8.56 -12.60
CA GLN A 22 14.03 -7.40 -11.80
C GLN A 22 15.56 -7.34 -11.76
N ARG A 23 16.22 -8.45 -11.38
CA ARG A 23 17.68 -8.50 -11.30
C ARG A 23 18.34 -8.21 -12.64
N ARG A 24 17.88 -8.85 -13.72
CA ARG A 24 18.43 -8.63 -15.07
C ARG A 24 18.26 -7.19 -15.56
N VAL A 25 17.11 -6.58 -15.28
CA VAL A 25 16.85 -5.17 -15.64
C VAL A 25 17.79 -4.26 -14.86
N VAL A 26 17.91 -4.45 -13.55
CA VAL A 26 18.79 -3.64 -12.68
C VAL A 26 20.25 -3.76 -13.12
N GLU A 27 20.76 -4.98 -13.36
CA GLU A 27 22.13 -5.22 -13.85
C GLU A 27 22.37 -4.48 -15.17
N ARG A 28 21.49 -4.66 -16.14
CA ARG A 28 21.61 -4.00 -17.46
C ARG A 28 21.57 -2.46 -17.37
N LEU A 29 20.74 -1.91 -16.47
CA LEU A 29 20.68 -0.47 -16.26
C LEU A 29 21.97 0.06 -15.63
N ARG A 30 22.55 -0.66 -14.68
CA ARG A 30 23.85 -0.30 -14.06
C ARG A 30 24.99 -0.29 -15.08
N GLU A 31 25.05 -1.31 -15.93
CA GLU A 31 26.09 -1.45 -16.97
C GLU A 31 25.96 -0.39 -18.08
N SER A 32 24.77 0.16 -18.27
CA SER A 32 24.52 1.15 -19.34
C SER A 32 25.17 2.49 -19.13
N GLY A 33 25.47 2.86 -17.88
CA GLY A 33 25.97 4.21 -17.52
C GLY A 33 24.94 5.34 -17.66
N VAL A 34 23.70 5.03 -18.04
CA VAL A 34 22.60 6.00 -18.14
C VAL A 34 22.12 6.36 -16.72
N PRO A 35 21.85 7.63 -16.40
CA PRO A 35 21.28 8.03 -15.14
C PRO A 35 19.96 7.29 -14.86
N VAL A 36 19.86 6.64 -13.70
CA VAL A 36 18.65 5.92 -13.29
C VAL A 36 18.23 6.37 -11.90
N ILE A 37 16.92 6.56 -11.72
CA ILE A 37 16.31 6.74 -10.40
C ILE A 37 15.23 5.68 -10.20
N SER A 38 15.25 5.04 -9.02
CA SER A 38 14.22 4.10 -8.58
C SER A 38 13.10 4.85 -7.87
N VAL A 39 11.85 4.44 -8.08
CA VAL A 39 10.68 4.97 -7.39
C VAL A 39 9.97 3.80 -6.70
N GLY A 40 9.56 4.01 -5.45
CA GLY A 40 8.86 3.05 -4.60
C GLY A 40 9.80 2.11 -3.85
N ALA A 41 10.80 1.53 -4.52
CA ALA A 41 11.72 0.58 -3.88
C ALA A 41 13.18 0.95 -4.05
N LYS A 42 13.92 0.91 -2.95
CA LYS A 42 15.38 1.13 -2.95
C LYS A 42 16.10 0.09 -3.81
N THR A 43 16.93 0.59 -4.71
CA THR A 43 17.78 -0.23 -5.58
C THR A 43 19.23 0.17 -5.37
N GLU A 44 20.07 -0.79 -5.00
CA GLU A 44 21.47 -0.52 -4.71
C GLU A 44 22.20 0.13 -5.89
N GLY A 45 22.97 1.16 -5.64
CA GLY A 45 23.72 1.92 -6.66
C GLY A 45 22.87 2.87 -7.51
N MET A 46 21.60 3.08 -7.19
CA MET A 46 20.70 4.03 -7.85
C MET A 46 20.15 5.05 -6.84
N GLY A 47 19.82 6.26 -7.30
CA GLY A 47 18.99 7.19 -6.52
C GLY A 47 17.61 6.55 -6.28
N CYS A 48 16.96 6.91 -5.16
CA CYS A 48 15.63 6.39 -4.87
C CYS A 48 14.73 7.51 -4.33
N ILE A 49 13.48 7.49 -4.76
CA ILE A 49 12.39 8.24 -4.14
C ILE A 49 11.43 7.22 -3.56
N GLU A 50 11.27 7.25 -2.25
CA GLU A 50 10.35 6.38 -1.51
C GLU A 50 9.29 7.23 -0.82
N PHE A 51 8.10 6.65 -0.67
CA PHE A 51 7.08 7.14 0.23
C PHE A 51 7.31 6.56 1.63
N ASP A 52 6.97 7.30 2.68
CA ASP A 52 7.08 6.81 4.05
C ASP A 52 5.82 5.99 4.43
N ASP A 53 5.75 4.78 3.89
CA ASP A 53 4.66 3.84 4.10
C ASP A 53 4.43 3.53 5.59
N TYR A 54 5.52 3.42 6.35
CA TYR A 54 5.46 3.11 7.77
C TYR A 54 4.78 4.24 8.56
N HIS A 55 5.27 5.47 8.39
CA HIS A 55 4.73 6.62 9.11
C HIS A 55 3.27 6.89 8.72
N ALA A 56 2.95 6.83 7.44
CA ALA A 56 1.60 7.09 6.96
C ALA A 56 0.60 6.02 7.44
N MET A 57 0.96 4.74 7.40
CA MET A 57 0.12 3.69 7.97
C MET A 57 -0.02 3.82 9.48
N SER A 58 1.06 4.21 10.19
CA SER A 58 0.99 4.48 11.64
C SER A 58 -0.03 5.56 11.96
N GLN A 59 -0.06 6.64 11.17
CA GLN A 59 -1.07 7.69 11.34
C GLN A 59 -2.48 7.18 11.07
N MET A 60 -2.69 6.36 10.03
CA MET A 60 -3.99 5.77 9.72
C MET A 60 -4.49 4.87 10.86
N VAL A 61 -3.63 3.99 11.38
CA VAL A 61 -4.01 3.08 12.47
C VAL A 61 -4.34 3.87 13.75
N ARG A 62 -3.52 4.88 14.10
CA ARG A 62 -3.82 5.77 15.24
C ARG A 62 -5.14 6.53 15.05
N HIS A 63 -5.42 7.02 13.86
CA HIS A 63 -6.69 7.68 13.56
C HIS A 63 -7.88 6.75 13.87
N VAL A 64 -7.84 5.51 13.41
CA VAL A 64 -8.91 4.52 13.67
C VAL A 64 -9.04 4.21 15.16
N ILE A 65 -7.94 4.09 15.88
CA ILE A 65 -7.95 3.76 17.31
C ILE A 65 -8.31 4.96 18.18
N CYS A 66 -7.68 6.12 17.96
CA CYS A 66 -7.78 7.26 18.86
C CYS A 66 -8.99 8.15 18.57
N GLU A 67 -9.30 8.38 17.28
CA GLU A 67 -10.41 9.27 16.91
C GLU A 67 -11.76 8.53 16.87
N HIS A 68 -11.76 7.25 16.48
CA HIS A 68 -12.97 6.44 16.37
C HIS A 68 -13.15 5.44 17.53
N GLY A 69 -12.16 5.27 18.39
CA GLY A 69 -12.25 4.40 19.56
C GLY A 69 -12.25 2.90 19.26
N ALA A 70 -11.95 2.50 18.02
CA ALA A 70 -11.97 1.09 17.64
C ALA A 70 -10.90 0.28 18.39
N ARG A 71 -11.28 -0.91 18.88
CA ARG A 71 -10.40 -1.84 19.61
C ARG A 71 -10.36 -3.23 18.98
N LYS A 72 -11.36 -3.59 18.17
CA LYS A 72 -11.40 -4.82 17.40
C LYS A 72 -11.11 -4.50 15.95
N LEU A 73 -9.84 -4.64 15.56
CA LEU A 73 -9.37 -4.27 14.24
C LEU A 73 -8.95 -5.50 13.44
N ALA A 74 -9.39 -5.60 12.19
CA ALA A 74 -8.83 -6.51 11.21
C ALA A 74 -7.87 -5.76 10.28
N TYR A 75 -6.81 -6.45 9.85
CA TYR A 75 -5.87 -5.94 8.86
C TYR A 75 -5.82 -6.86 7.65
N ILE A 76 -5.92 -6.29 6.46
CA ILE A 76 -5.73 -7.01 5.19
C ILE A 76 -4.40 -6.57 4.61
N ASP A 77 -3.40 -7.48 4.71
CA ASP A 77 -2.02 -7.25 4.30
C ASP A 77 -1.86 -7.28 2.77
N GLY A 78 -0.80 -6.67 2.30
CA GLY A 78 -0.36 -6.80 0.91
C GLY A 78 0.52 -8.03 0.68
N PRO A 79 0.91 -8.28 -0.60
CA PRO A 79 1.80 -9.37 -0.94
C PRO A 79 3.18 -9.21 -0.28
N LYS A 80 3.71 -10.29 0.30
CA LYS A 80 4.97 -10.30 1.05
C LYS A 80 6.22 -9.93 0.24
N GLU A 81 6.09 -9.98 -1.08
CA GLU A 81 7.17 -9.66 -2.03
C GLU A 81 7.45 -8.15 -2.10
N TYR A 82 6.51 -7.34 -1.68
CA TYR A 82 6.60 -5.88 -1.73
C TYR A 82 7.07 -5.30 -0.40
N SER A 83 8.05 -4.41 -0.48
CA SER A 83 8.66 -3.78 0.70
C SER A 83 7.71 -2.79 1.40
N ASP A 84 6.83 -2.15 0.65
CA ASP A 84 5.78 -1.26 1.16
C ASP A 84 4.78 -2.04 2.03
N ALA A 85 4.31 -3.21 1.58
CA ALA A 85 3.43 -4.08 2.37
C ALA A 85 4.05 -4.43 3.73
N ALA A 86 5.33 -4.81 3.74
CA ALA A 86 6.02 -5.14 4.98
C ALA A 86 6.12 -3.94 5.95
N LYS A 87 6.38 -2.72 5.42
CA LYS A 87 6.42 -1.48 6.22
C LYS A 87 5.04 -1.14 6.80
N ARG A 88 3.97 -1.24 5.98
CA ARG A 88 2.59 -0.99 6.41
C ARG A 88 2.14 -2.00 7.47
N ALA A 89 2.43 -3.29 7.27
CA ALA A 89 2.10 -4.35 8.24
C ALA A 89 2.85 -4.19 9.56
N GLN A 90 4.11 -3.76 9.53
CA GLN A 90 4.89 -3.47 10.75
C GLN A 90 4.30 -2.27 11.49
N ALA A 91 3.98 -1.19 10.79
CA ALA A 91 3.35 -0.01 11.37
C ALA A 91 2.02 -0.34 12.08
N TYR A 92 1.19 -1.18 11.47
CA TYR A 92 -0.04 -1.65 12.10
C TYR A 92 0.23 -2.33 13.46
N LYS A 93 1.19 -3.25 13.51
CA LYS A 93 1.50 -4.00 14.73
C LYS A 93 2.09 -3.11 15.82
N ASP A 94 3.02 -2.23 15.45
CA ASP A 94 3.69 -1.34 16.39
C ASP A 94 2.70 -0.36 17.01
N VAL A 95 1.79 0.20 16.22
CA VAL A 95 0.75 1.10 16.76
C VAL A 95 -0.25 0.37 17.66
N LEU A 96 -0.62 -0.88 17.34
CA LEU A 96 -1.45 -1.67 18.27
C LEU A 96 -0.75 -1.84 19.62
N GLU A 97 0.54 -2.14 19.63
CA GLU A 97 1.34 -2.28 20.86
C GLU A 97 1.41 -0.95 21.63
N GLU A 98 1.71 0.16 20.95
CA GLU A 98 1.79 1.49 21.52
C GLU A 98 0.46 1.96 22.15
N GLU A 99 -0.68 1.66 21.49
CA GLU A 99 -2.02 2.06 21.94
C GLU A 99 -2.67 1.03 22.89
N GLY A 100 -1.94 -0.01 23.28
CA GLY A 100 -2.42 -1.04 24.19
C GLY A 100 -3.55 -1.90 23.62
N VAL A 101 -3.64 -2.05 22.32
CA VAL A 101 -4.59 -2.94 21.63
C VAL A 101 -3.88 -4.28 21.37
N PRO A 102 -4.37 -5.41 21.93
CA PRO A 102 -3.73 -6.69 21.72
C PRO A 102 -3.70 -7.11 20.25
N PHE A 103 -2.53 -7.46 19.74
CA PHE A 103 -2.41 -8.07 18.42
C PHE A 103 -2.93 -9.52 18.47
N ASP A 104 -3.91 -9.84 17.62
CA ASP A 104 -4.40 -11.20 17.43
C ASP A 104 -4.24 -11.58 15.95
N SER A 105 -3.45 -12.62 15.70
CA SER A 105 -3.18 -13.12 14.35
C SER A 105 -4.42 -13.60 13.58
N HIS A 106 -5.53 -13.88 14.27
CA HIS A 106 -6.80 -14.22 13.64
C HIS A 106 -7.50 -13.04 12.97
N TRP A 107 -7.05 -11.80 13.26
CA TRP A 107 -7.51 -10.58 12.62
C TRP A 107 -6.54 -10.07 11.57
N PHE A 108 -5.48 -10.83 11.27
CA PHE A 108 -4.46 -10.46 10.29
C PHE A 108 -4.55 -11.38 9.07
N PHE A 109 -5.06 -10.85 7.98
CA PHE A 109 -5.35 -11.58 6.75
C PHE A 109 -4.32 -11.28 5.68
N LYS A 110 -4.04 -12.26 4.82
CA LYS A 110 -3.21 -12.06 3.63
C LYS A 110 -4.09 -11.56 2.49
N GLY A 111 -3.64 -10.51 1.83
CA GLY A 111 -4.20 -10.01 0.59
C GLY A 111 -3.17 -10.03 -0.53
N ASP A 112 -3.61 -9.60 -1.70
CA ASP A 112 -2.83 -9.56 -2.94
C ASP A 112 -3.03 -8.24 -3.72
N TYR A 113 -3.57 -7.23 -3.02
CA TYR A 113 -3.92 -5.93 -3.57
C TYR A 113 -5.13 -5.92 -4.52
N SER A 114 -5.83 -7.05 -4.69
CA SER A 114 -7.06 -7.14 -5.50
C SER A 114 -8.32 -6.75 -4.71
N VAL A 115 -9.38 -6.42 -5.43
CA VAL A 115 -10.73 -6.21 -4.87
C VAL A 115 -11.26 -7.52 -4.26
N GLU A 116 -10.99 -8.63 -4.93
CA GLU A 116 -11.41 -9.98 -4.55
C GLU A 116 -10.86 -10.40 -3.19
N ALA A 117 -9.63 -9.98 -2.85
CA ALA A 117 -9.06 -10.26 -1.52
C ALA A 117 -9.86 -9.58 -0.41
N GLY A 118 -10.29 -8.33 -0.61
CA GLY A 118 -11.15 -7.62 0.34
C GLY A 118 -12.50 -8.31 0.54
N THR A 119 -13.16 -8.65 -0.57
CA THR A 119 -14.43 -9.40 -0.59
C THR A 119 -14.29 -10.73 0.15
N TYR A 120 -13.24 -11.51 -0.15
CA TYR A 120 -12.99 -12.81 0.47
C TYR A 120 -12.83 -12.69 1.99
N VAL A 121 -12.04 -11.73 2.47
CA VAL A 121 -11.80 -11.56 3.91
C VAL A 121 -13.10 -11.24 4.66
N VAL A 122 -13.93 -10.34 4.14
CA VAL A 122 -15.22 -10.02 4.76
C VAL A 122 -16.14 -11.23 4.75
N SER A 123 -16.21 -11.98 3.66
CA SER A 123 -16.97 -13.23 3.59
C SER A 123 -16.57 -14.23 4.69
N GLU A 124 -15.26 -14.40 4.93
CA GLU A 124 -14.76 -15.28 5.98
C GLU A 124 -15.07 -14.76 7.39
N LEU A 125 -14.92 -13.46 7.61
CA LEU A 125 -15.24 -12.80 8.89
C LEU A 125 -16.74 -12.98 9.24
N ASP A 126 -17.64 -12.78 8.27
CA ASP A 126 -19.07 -12.93 8.45
C ASP A 126 -19.45 -14.40 8.70
N ARG A 127 -18.88 -15.33 7.93
CA ARG A 127 -19.08 -16.76 8.13
C ARG A 127 -18.68 -17.23 9.54
N MET A 128 -17.66 -16.59 10.12
CA MET A 128 -17.21 -16.87 11.49
C MET A 128 -17.99 -16.08 12.55
N HIS A 129 -18.97 -15.25 12.16
CA HIS A 129 -19.67 -14.32 13.04
C HIS A 129 -18.71 -13.40 13.82
N ARG A 130 -17.67 -12.91 13.14
CA ARG A 130 -16.56 -12.13 13.71
C ARG A 130 -16.31 -10.84 12.93
N ILE A 131 -17.35 -10.05 12.73
CA ILE A 131 -17.18 -8.73 12.09
C ILE A 131 -16.49 -7.80 13.09
N PRO A 132 -15.37 -7.13 12.69
CA PRO A 132 -14.64 -6.19 13.55
C PRO A 132 -15.31 -4.82 13.60
N GLU A 133 -14.80 -3.95 14.47
CA GLU A 133 -15.18 -2.52 14.50
C GLU A 133 -14.52 -1.74 13.35
N ALA A 134 -13.33 -2.19 12.90
CA ALA A 134 -12.64 -1.60 11.77
C ALA A 134 -11.86 -2.63 10.94
N ILE A 135 -11.80 -2.41 9.62
CA ILE A 135 -10.94 -3.13 8.69
C ILE A 135 -9.96 -2.14 8.07
N ILE A 136 -8.68 -2.34 8.34
CA ILE A 136 -7.60 -1.54 7.78
C ILE A 136 -6.97 -2.33 6.63
N CYS A 137 -7.05 -1.81 5.42
CA CYS A 137 -6.53 -2.46 4.23
C CYS A 137 -5.21 -1.85 3.79
N ALA A 138 -4.26 -2.67 3.36
CA ALA A 138 -2.98 -2.20 2.87
C ALA A 138 -3.09 -1.45 1.53
N ASN A 139 -4.24 -1.49 0.83
CA ASN A 139 -4.52 -0.62 -0.32
C ASN A 139 -6.02 -0.37 -0.52
N ASP A 140 -6.34 0.55 -1.44
CA ASP A 140 -7.72 0.97 -1.73
C ASP A 140 -8.55 -0.09 -2.47
N CYS A 141 -7.94 -0.93 -3.30
CA CYS A 141 -8.68 -1.96 -4.01
C CYS A 141 -9.25 -3.00 -3.03
N MET A 142 -8.45 -3.45 -2.06
CA MET A 142 -8.93 -4.35 -1.01
C MET A 142 -9.99 -3.67 -0.13
N ALA A 143 -9.83 -2.38 0.17
CA ALA A 143 -10.82 -1.62 0.92
C ALA A 143 -12.17 -1.52 0.17
N ALA A 144 -12.13 -1.27 -1.14
CA ALA A 144 -13.35 -1.25 -1.97
C ALA A 144 -14.06 -2.60 -1.97
N GLY A 145 -13.32 -3.71 -2.11
CA GLY A 145 -13.88 -5.06 -2.03
C GLY A 145 -14.48 -5.36 -0.66
N ALA A 146 -13.82 -4.93 0.41
CA ALA A 146 -14.34 -5.09 1.77
C ALA A 146 -15.64 -4.30 1.98
N ILE A 147 -15.72 -3.05 1.52
CA ILE A 147 -16.93 -2.22 1.61
C ILE A 147 -18.07 -2.86 0.84
N MET A 148 -17.81 -3.27 -0.41
CA MET A 148 -18.83 -3.89 -1.26
C MET A 148 -19.44 -5.13 -0.58
N GLU A 149 -18.63 -6.03 -0.08
CA GLU A 149 -19.08 -7.25 0.57
C GLU A 149 -19.80 -6.98 1.91
N LEU A 150 -19.35 -6.00 2.70
CA LEU A 150 -20.04 -5.58 3.92
C LEU A 150 -21.44 -5.07 3.60
N GLN A 151 -21.59 -4.21 2.58
CA GLN A 151 -22.88 -3.67 2.16
C GLN A 151 -23.81 -4.76 1.61
N ASP A 152 -23.31 -5.70 0.82
CA ASP A 152 -24.09 -6.83 0.28
C ASP A 152 -24.63 -7.72 1.40
N ARG A 153 -23.94 -7.76 2.56
CA ARG A 153 -24.39 -8.47 3.78
C ARG A 153 -25.24 -7.64 4.72
N GLY A 154 -25.51 -6.38 4.38
CA GLY A 154 -26.37 -5.49 5.13
C GLY A 154 -25.68 -4.70 6.24
N TYR A 155 -24.35 -4.71 6.31
CA TYR A 155 -23.58 -3.83 7.22
C TYR A 155 -23.45 -2.44 6.62
N ARG A 156 -23.58 -1.42 7.46
CA ARG A 156 -23.38 -0.02 7.08
C ARG A 156 -21.92 0.36 7.27
N VAL A 157 -21.35 1.00 6.28
CA VAL A 157 -20.00 1.56 6.33
C VAL A 157 -20.12 3.09 6.19
N PRO A 158 -19.66 3.89 7.15
CA PRO A 158 -18.78 3.50 8.29
C PRO A 158 -19.50 3.16 9.60
N GLU A 159 -20.84 3.21 9.68
CA GLU A 159 -21.59 3.21 10.95
C GLU A 159 -21.46 1.92 11.76
N ASP A 160 -21.46 0.76 11.10
CA ASP A 160 -21.32 -0.55 11.74
C ASP A 160 -19.87 -1.05 11.69
N VAL A 161 -19.15 -0.74 10.60
CA VAL A 161 -17.74 -1.12 10.38
C VAL A 161 -16.98 -0.01 9.68
N LEU A 162 -15.91 0.47 10.29
CA LEU A 162 -14.98 1.38 9.64
C LEU A 162 -14.12 0.62 8.62
N VAL A 163 -13.88 1.20 7.44
CA VAL A 163 -12.96 0.64 6.46
C VAL A 163 -12.02 1.72 5.97
N THR A 164 -10.71 1.42 5.99
CA THR A 164 -9.69 2.32 5.46
C THR A 164 -8.83 1.66 4.41
N GLY A 165 -8.36 2.46 3.47
CA GLY A 165 -7.45 2.03 2.41
C GLY A 165 -6.10 2.72 2.48
N PHE A 166 -5.36 2.63 1.39
CA PHE A 166 -4.07 3.26 1.18
C PHE A 166 -3.88 3.49 -0.32
N ASP A 167 -3.22 4.56 -0.73
CA ASP A 167 -2.82 4.94 -2.08
C ASP A 167 -3.59 6.12 -2.70
N ASN A 168 -4.82 6.40 -2.29
CA ASN A 168 -5.72 7.42 -2.86
C ASN A 168 -5.90 7.30 -4.39
N VAL A 169 -6.07 6.07 -4.88
CA VAL A 169 -6.37 5.82 -6.30
C VAL A 169 -7.83 6.13 -6.62
N SER A 170 -8.21 6.14 -7.91
CA SER A 170 -9.55 6.53 -8.37
C SER A 170 -10.67 5.77 -7.65
N ILE A 171 -10.49 4.47 -7.42
CA ILE A 171 -11.48 3.63 -6.73
C ILE A 171 -11.84 4.17 -5.33
N ALA A 172 -10.90 4.81 -4.62
CA ALA A 172 -11.18 5.37 -3.31
C ALA A 172 -12.14 6.57 -3.38
N LYS A 173 -12.06 7.35 -4.46
CA LYS A 173 -12.90 8.53 -4.70
C LYS A 173 -14.24 8.17 -5.29
N ASP A 174 -14.28 7.14 -6.13
CA ASP A 174 -15.47 6.71 -6.89
C ASP A 174 -16.33 5.72 -6.08
N ASN A 175 -15.80 5.16 -4.99
CA ASN A 175 -16.54 4.25 -4.11
C ASN A 175 -17.67 4.96 -3.34
N SER A 176 -18.68 4.23 -2.92
CA SER A 176 -19.77 4.73 -2.08
C SER A 176 -20.01 3.82 -0.87
N PRO A 177 -19.67 4.28 0.37
CA PRO A 177 -19.06 5.58 0.72
C PRO A 177 -17.64 5.73 0.17
N ARG A 178 -17.14 6.98 0.06
CA ARG A 178 -15.73 7.24 -0.27
C ARG A 178 -14.82 6.63 0.80
N ILE A 179 -13.69 6.08 0.36
CA ILE A 179 -12.74 5.42 1.25
C ILE A 179 -11.86 6.46 1.94
N THR A 180 -11.76 6.39 3.27
CA THR A 180 -10.71 7.06 4.02
C THR A 180 -9.39 6.39 3.68
N THR A 181 -8.44 7.12 3.11
CA THR A 181 -7.20 6.56 2.56
C THR A 181 -6.00 7.47 2.75
N VAL A 182 -4.80 6.92 2.63
CA VAL A 182 -3.55 7.67 2.59
C VAL A 182 -3.26 8.10 1.16
N ASP A 183 -2.95 9.38 0.97
CA ASP A 183 -2.48 9.90 -0.32
C ASP A 183 -0.95 9.78 -0.41
N CYS A 184 -0.48 8.95 -1.33
CA CYS A 184 0.95 8.75 -1.59
C CYS A 184 1.60 9.85 -2.42
N ASP A 185 0.86 10.90 -2.82
CA ASP A 185 1.34 12.02 -3.65
C ASP A 185 2.25 11.58 -4.81
N ARG A 186 1.71 10.67 -5.62
CA ARG A 186 2.46 10.08 -6.75
C ARG A 186 2.90 11.11 -7.77
N GLU A 187 2.16 12.22 -7.88
CA GLU A 187 2.49 13.31 -8.78
C GLU A 187 3.80 13.98 -8.34
N THR A 188 3.92 14.34 -7.07
CA THR A 188 5.17 14.89 -6.50
C THR A 188 6.32 13.89 -6.60
N MET A 189 6.09 12.61 -6.36
CA MET A 189 7.12 11.58 -6.53
C MET A 189 7.63 11.52 -7.98
N GLY A 190 6.73 11.56 -8.96
CA GLY A 190 7.07 11.60 -10.38
C GLY A 190 7.86 12.88 -10.76
N TYR A 191 7.41 14.03 -10.27
CA TYR A 191 8.10 15.31 -10.48
C TYR A 191 9.53 15.28 -9.92
N ARG A 192 9.71 14.83 -8.68
CA ARG A 192 11.03 14.70 -8.04
C ARG A 192 11.94 13.73 -8.79
N ALA A 193 11.40 12.66 -9.33
CA ALA A 193 12.18 11.71 -10.14
C ALA A 193 12.70 12.36 -11.43
N CYS A 194 11.85 13.13 -12.12
CA CYS A 194 12.27 13.90 -13.30
C CYS A 194 13.31 14.97 -12.95
N GLU A 195 13.09 15.76 -11.89
CA GLU A 195 14.01 16.78 -11.42
C GLU A 195 15.41 16.20 -11.14
N TYR A 196 15.47 15.06 -10.44
CA TYR A 196 16.72 14.35 -10.19
C TYR A 196 17.45 13.98 -11.50
N LEU A 197 16.74 13.39 -12.46
CA LEU A 197 17.33 13.02 -13.74
C LEU A 197 17.86 14.24 -14.51
N MET A 198 17.10 15.33 -14.54
CA MET A 198 17.54 16.57 -15.20
C MET A 198 18.85 17.11 -14.61
N THR A 199 19.05 16.99 -13.29
CA THR A 199 20.32 17.41 -12.66
C THR A 199 21.52 16.52 -13.04
N LYS A 200 21.26 15.26 -13.46
CA LYS A 200 22.30 14.29 -13.86
C LYS A 200 22.60 14.31 -15.35
N THR A 201 21.65 14.77 -16.16
CA THR A 201 21.76 14.82 -17.63
C THR A 201 22.19 16.21 -18.13
N ALA A 202 22.05 17.28 -17.33
CA ALA A 202 22.60 18.60 -17.63
C ALA A 202 24.13 18.52 -17.62
N LYS A 203 24.73 18.46 -18.83
CA LYS A 203 26.18 18.61 -19.06
C LYS A 203 26.50 20.05 -19.40
#